data_acc1366919ab35da5b21d79c592994c1
#
_entry.id   acc1366919ab35da5b21d79c592994c1
#
_cell.length_a   1.000
_cell.length_b   1.000
_cell.length_c   1.000
_cell.angle_alpha   90.00
_cell.angle_beta   90.00
_cell.angle_gamma   90.00
#
_symmetry.space_group_name_H-M   'P 1'
#
loop_
_entity.id
_entity.type
_entity.pdbx_description
1 polymer ?
#
loop_
_entity_poly.entity_id
_entity_poly.type
_entity_poly.pdbx_seq_one_letter_code
_entity_poly.pdbx_strand_id
1 'polypeptide(L)'
;MRGAWLLAASKPLALLTYILSLTPGVLDRIADIGGMGGKIAFVGMFALAIIGIVGAAWTRPAWLRCALAILFAVGSWFMESYERSSLDFMTYAVYIDLVNATGFAGDAIEQNSRALTAAIPRALLLLLAIGLKPTGAFQMHGRLGPIVPLVPLAIVALFTGFAFLRGGDGLKGVPGSYPALTYTLLAGYERLTGDLGPQEAVAIAQAAKPLYRDIVLLIDESVTAHYLDINSPAGVSSGLTAPSEGITLANFGIAAAITNCSTGSNIALRYAGTRDTYRRDIGVGPSLWAYAKDAGLETVYLDAQRTGGAMQNGMDADELAEIDRFIQFDDVPVVERDMALGETLAELLSDDRSSFIIANKVGAHFPVHDKYPADRALYLPSLAQGSYTNIVDTG
;
A
#
# COMPACT_ATOMS: atom_id res chain seq x y z
N MET A 1 0.17 34.93 39.25
CA MET A 1 -0.47 33.62 39.53
C MET A 1 -1.23 33.01 38.35
N ARG A 2 -1.98 33.76 37.54
CA ARG A 2 -2.75 33.23 36.39
C ARG A 2 -1.86 32.58 35.31
N GLY A 3 -0.69 33.17 34.98
CA GLY A 3 0.22 32.62 33.94
C GLY A 3 0.88 31.29 34.31
N ALA A 4 1.22 31.08 35.58
CA ALA A 4 1.81 29.82 36.04
C ALA A 4 0.81 28.64 36.01
N TRP A 5 -0.47 28.91 36.22
CA TRP A 5 -1.51 27.91 36.13
C TRP A 5 -1.81 27.48 34.70
N LEU A 6 -1.82 28.44 33.76
CA LEU A 6 -1.97 28.17 32.32
C LEU A 6 -0.82 27.28 31.78
N LEU A 7 0.41 27.56 32.19
CA LEU A 7 1.56 26.71 31.83
C LEU A 7 1.49 25.33 32.46
N ALA A 8 0.98 25.21 33.69
CA ALA A 8 0.80 23.91 34.33
C ALA A 8 -0.30 23.06 33.68
N ALA A 9 -1.36 23.68 33.19
CA ALA A 9 -2.49 23.01 32.55
C ALA A 9 -2.26 22.70 31.06
N SER A 10 -1.28 23.33 30.39
CA SER A 10 -1.07 23.23 28.93
C SER A 10 -0.88 21.79 28.43
N LYS A 11 -0.08 21.00 29.13
CA LYS A 11 0.19 19.60 28.77
C LYS A 11 -1.03 18.68 28.95
N PRO A 12 -1.71 18.62 30.13
CA PRO A 12 -2.92 17.83 30.24
C PRO A 12 -4.03 18.26 29.29
N LEU A 13 -4.13 19.57 29.01
CA LEU A 13 -5.11 20.08 28.04
C LEU A 13 -4.79 19.62 26.63
N ALA A 14 -3.54 19.71 26.18
CA ALA A 14 -3.11 19.22 24.87
C ALA A 14 -3.38 17.71 24.74
N LEU A 15 -3.08 16.92 25.77
CA LEU A 15 -3.34 15.49 25.78
C LEU A 15 -4.84 15.18 25.68
N LEU A 16 -5.67 15.87 26.49
CA LEU A 16 -7.11 15.71 26.47
C LEU A 16 -7.69 16.09 25.09
N THR A 17 -7.25 17.21 24.53
CA THR A 17 -7.68 17.65 23.18
C THR A 17 -7.29 16.64 22.11
N TYR A 18 -6.08 16.06 22.20
CA TYR A 18 -5.65 14.99 21.29
C TYR A 18 -6.56 13.77 21.41
N ILE A 19 -6.82 13.27 22.63
CA ILE A 19 -7.69 12.11 22.86
C ILE A 19 -9.11 12.37 22.33
N LEU A 20 -9.66 13.54 22.59
CA LEU A 20 -10.99 13.92 22.10
C LEU A 20 -11.03 14.00 20.57
N SER A 21 -9.93 14.41 19.92
CA SER A 21 -9.85 14.46 18.46
C SER A 21 -9.89 13.08 17.78
N LEU A 22 -9.62 12.00 18.52
CA LEU A 22 -9.69 10.62 18.03
C LEU A 22 -11.11 10.04 18.12
N THR A 23 -12.00 10.66 18.91
CA THR A 23 -13.33 10.09 19.23
C THR A 23 -14.19 9.75 18.01
N PRO A 24 -14.29 10.58 16.95
CA PRO A 24 -15.07 10.22 15.79
C PRO A 24 -14.63 8.89 15.17
N GLY A 25 -13.34 8.74 14.84
CA GLY A 25 -12.81 7.50 14.25
C GLY A 25 -12.96 6.28 15.17
N VAL A 26 -12.91 6.46 16.48
CA VAL A 26 -13.17 5.37 17.45
C VAL A 26 -14.62 4.92 17.40
N LEU A 27 -15.57 5.87 17.32
CA LEU A 27 -16.99 5.55 17.24
C LEU A 27 -17.34 4.85 15.94
N ASP A 28 -16.82 5.35 14.83
CA ASP A 28 -16.97 4.72 13.51
C ASP A 28 -16.43 3.29 13.53
N ARG A 29 -15.22 3.10 14.07
CA ARG A 29 -14.62 1.77 14.19
C ARG A 29 -15.43 0.82 15.07
N ILE A 30 -16.00 1.28 16.19
CA ILE A 30 -16.88 0.48 17.04
C ILE A 30 -18.16 0.08 16.28
N ALA A 31 -18.69 0.96 15.46
CA ALA A 31 -19.86 0.67 14.62
C ALA A 31 -19.57 -0.46 13.62
N ASP A 32 -18.42 -0.42 12.96
CA ASP A 32 -18.01 -1.39 11.95
C ASP A 32 -17.72 -2.81 12.48
N ILE A 33 -17.35 -2.93 13.78
CA ILE A 33 -17.04 -4.23 14.36
C ILE A 33 -18.32 -5.01 14.63
N GLY A 34 -18.51 -6.13 13.93
CA GLY A 34 -19.76 -6.93 13.96
C GLY A 34 -20.03 -7.70 15.25
N GLY A 35 -19.03 -7.92 16.13
CA GLY A 35 -19.18 -8.76 17.32
C GLY A 35 -18.82 -8.07 18.62
N MET A 36 -19.54 -8.35 19.72
CA MET A 36 -19.27 -7.74 21.04
C MET A 36 -17.85 -8.05 21.54
N GLY A 37 -17.32 -9.27 21.32
CA GLY A 37 -15.95 -9.65 21.68
C GLY A 37 -14.91 -8.78 20.97
N GLY A 38 -15.10 -8.52 19.66
CA GLY A 38 -14.25 -7.64 18.88
C GLY A 38 -14.29 -6.19 19.37
N LYS A 39 -15.47 -5.68 19.73
CA LYS A 39 -15.64 -4.33 20.30
C LYS A 39 -14.90 -4.18 21.63
N ILE A 40 -15.04 -5.15 22.52
CA ILE A 40 -14.33 -5.17 23.81
C ILE A 40 -12.81 -5.20 23.61
N ALA A 41 -12.32 -6.07 22.72
CA ALA A 41 -10.91 -6.17 22.40
C ALA A 41 -10.36 -4.84 21.84
N PHE A 42 -11.07 -4.22 20.89
CA PHE A 42 -10.69 -2.92 20.32
C PHE A 42 -10.63 -1.82 21.38
N VAL A 43 -11.66 -1.70 22.23
CA VAL A 43 -11.70 -0.71 23.32
C VAL A 43 -10.53 -0.94 24.29
N GLY A 44 -10.22 -2.20 24.62
CA GLY A 44 -9.07 -2.55 25.45
C GLY A 44 -7.74 -2.13 24.83
N MET A 45 -7.54 -2.40 23.54
CA MET A 45 -6.34 -2.00 22.82
C MET A 45 -6.22 -0.47 22.70
N PHE A 46 -7.32 0.21 22.42
CA PHE A 46 -7.35 1.67 22.39
C PHE A 46 -6.98 2.27 23.76
N ALA A 47 -7.54 1.74 24.83
CA ALA A 47 -7.20 2.17 26.19
C ALA A 47 -5.71 1.94 26.52
N LEU A 48 -5.15 0.79 26.15
CA LEU A 48 -3.72 0.52 26.29
C LEU A 48 -2.88 1.54 25.51
N ALA A 49 -3.26 1.85 24.27
CA ALA A 49 -2.57 2.86 23.47
C ALA A 49 -2.57 4.23 24.15
N ILE A 50 -3.71 4.66 24.70
CA ILE A 50 -3.80 5.91 25.48
C ILE A 50 -2.92 5.87 26.73
N ILE A 51 -2.90 4.75 27.47
CA ILE A 51 -2.00 4.56 28.63
C ILE A 51 -0.54 4.73 28.20
N GLY A 52 -0.16 4.18 27.04
CA GLY A 52 1.19 4.34 26.51
C GLY A 52 1.52 5.78 26.10
N ILE A 53 0.60 6.50 25.47
CA ILE A 53 0.76 7.93 25.17
C ILE A 53 0.93 8.74 26.46
N VAL A 54 0.13 8.47 27.47
CA VAL A 54 0.30 9.06 28.80
C VAL A 54 1.68 8.73 29.39
N GLY A 55 2.11 7.47 29.32
CA GLY A 55 3.44 7.06 29.75
C GLY A 55 4.56 7.82 29.04
N ALA A 56 4.47 7.94 27.71
CA ALA A 56 5.40 8.74 26.91
C ALA A 56 5.43 10.20 27.37
N ALA A 57 4.25 10.79 27.58
CA ALA A 57 4.09 12.17 28.01
C ALA A 57 4.71 12.45 29.40
N TRP A 58 4.69 11.51 30.32
CA TRP A 58 5.26 11.65 31.68
C TRP A 58 6.68 11.09 31.83
N THR A 59 7.29 10.67 30.74
CA THR A 59 8.71 10.25 30.72
C THR A 59 9.61 11.38 31.23
N ARG A 60 10.44 11.08 32.26
CA ARG A 60 11.27 12.09 32.92
C ARG A 60 12.47 12.56 32.09
N PRO A 61 13.33 11.68 31.48
CA PRO A 61 14.42 12.14 30.66
C PRO A 61 13.91 12.97 29.47
N ALA A 62 14.31 14.24 29.41
CA ALA A 62 13.81 15.16 28.37
C ALA A 62 14.11 14.65 26.95
N TRP A 63 15.33 14.14 26.74
CA TRP A 63 15.74 13.62 25.44
C TRP A 63 14.85 12.43 24.99
N LEU A 64 14.55 11.50 25.90
CA LEU A 64 13.70 10.34 25.61
C LEU A 64 12.25 10.76 25.35
N ARG A 65 11.74 11.69 26.15
CA ARG A 65 10.40 12.25 25.95
C ARG A 65 10.29 12.97 24.58
N CYS A 66 11.31 13.74 24.20
CA CYS A 66 11.34 14.40 22.88
C CYS A 66 11.45 13.37 21.74
N ALA A 67 12.27 12.33 21.90
CA ALA A 67 12.36 11.25 20.92
C ALA A 67 11.01 10.53 20.73
N LEU A 68 10.35 10.16 21.85
CA LEU A 68 9.01 9.54 21.79
C LEU A 68 7.98 10.49 21.19
N ALA A 69 8.05 11.79 21.51
CA ALA A 69 7.14 12.80 20.94
C ALA A 69 7.27 12.87 19.41
N ILE A 70 8.49 12.90 18.89
CA ILE A 70 8.76 12.93 17.44
C ILE A 70 8.30 11.63 16.80
N LEU A 71 8.69 10.48 17.32
CA LEU A 71 8.32 9.17 16.77
C LEU A 71 6.80 8.99 16.70
N PHE A 72 6.10 9.35 17.79
CA PHE A 72 4.65 9.21 17.86
C PHE A 72 3.94 10.22 16.95
N ALA A 73 4.42 11.46 16.89
CA ALA A 73 3.83 12.47 16.03
C ALA A 73 4.02 12.16 14.53
N VAL A 74 5.22 11.73 14.13
CA VAL A 74 5.50 11.34 12.74
C VAL A 74 4.69 10.13 12.35
N GLY A 75 4.66 9.09 13.20
CA GLY A 75 3.84 7.90 12.95
C GLY A 75 2.35 8.22 12.84
N SER A 76 1.84 9.06 13.75
CA SER A 76 0.44 9.51 13.71
C SER A 76 0.13 10.33 12.45
N TRP A 77 1.03 11.25 12.06
CA TRP A 77 0.91 12.04 10.86
C TRP A 77 0.85 11.18 9.59
N PHE A 78 1.75 10.20 9.47
CA PHE A 78 1.82 9.30 8.34
C PHE A 78 0.54 8.47 8.20
N MET A 79 0.11 7.81 9.27
CA MET A 79 -1.10 6.98 9.26
C MET A 79 -2.35 7.80 8.97
N GLU A 80 -2.51 8.96 9.63
CA GLU A 80 -3.65 9.84 9.41
C GLU A 80 -3.69 10.44 8.00
N SER A 81 -2.53 10.75 7.42
CA SER A 81 -2.45 11.23 6.03
C SER A 81 -3.01 10.20 5.05
N TYR A 82 -2.66 8.93 5.25
CA TYR A 82 -3.23 7.84 4.46
C TYR A 82 -4.74 7.69 4.67
N GLU A 83 -5.19 7.65 5.94
CA GLU A 83 -6.62 7.51 6.29
C GLU A 83 -7.48 8.62 5.66
N ARG A 84 -6.96 9.84 5.61
CA ARG A 84 -7.64 11.00 4.98
C ARG A 84 -7.64 10.92 3.46
N SER A 85 -6.65 10.28 2.86
CA SER A 85 -6.54 10.11 1.41
C SER A 85 -7.38 8.94 0.91
N SER A 86 -7.36 7.82 1.62
CA SER A 86 -8.00 6.56 1.22
C SER A 86 -9.41 6.37 1.78
N LEU A 87 -9.80 7.16 2.79
CA LEU A 87 -11.04 7.00 3.57
C LEU A 87 -11.14 5.64 4.28
N ASP A 88 -10.01 4.93 4.46
CA ASP A 88 -9.92 3.67 5.21
C ASP A 88 -8.65 3.65 6.05
N PHE A 89 -8.63 2.79 7.07
CA PHE A 89 -7.45 2.59 7.92
C PHE A 89 -6.34 1.84 7.18
N MET A 90 -5.10 2.30 7.35
CA MET A 90 -3.94 1.60 6.80
C MET A 90 -3.79 0.22 7.41
N THR A 91 -3.68 -0.80 6.55
CA THR A 91 -3.31 -2.17 6.94
C THR A 91 -1.81 -2.38 6.84
N TYR A 92 -1.31 -3.47 7.41
CA TYR A 92 0.10 -3.84 7.28
C TYR A 92 0.51 -4.09 5.81
N ALA A 93 -0.34 -4.74 5.04
CA ALA A 93 -0.09 -4.97 3.61
C ALA A 93 0.10 -3.64 2.85
N VAL A 94 -0.82 -2.70 3.04
CA VAL A 94 -0.71 -1.36 2.45
C VAL A 94 0.54 -0.62 2.93
N TYR A 95 0.91 -0.76 4.21
CA TYR A 95 2.14 -0.18 4.74
C TYR A 95 3.38 -0.70 4.01
N ILE A 96 3.47 -2.01 3.79
CA ILE A 96 4.57 -2.64 3.03
C ILE A 96 4.59 -2.13 1.59
N ASP A 97 3.43 -2.05 0.93
CA ASP A 97 3.32 -1.52 -0.43
C ASP A 97 3.84 -0.08 -0.53
N LEU A 98 3.47 0.79 0.43
CA LEU A 98 3.97 2.17 0.47
C LEU A 98 5.48 2.24 0.75
N VAL A 99 6.02 1.38 1.62
CA VAL A 99 7.46 1.30 1.87
C VAL A 99 8.21 0.85 0.61
N ASN A 100 7.66 -0.10 -0.14
CA ASN A 100 8.25 -0.55 -1.40
C ASN A 100 8.10 0.49 -2.53
N ALA A 101 7.11 1.38 -2.44
CA ALA A 101 6.85 2.44 -3.41
C ALA A 101 7.60 3.76 -3.10
N THR A 102 8.62 3.76 -2.25
CA THR A 102 9.34 4.99 -1.86
C THR A 102 9.99 5.73 -3.02
N GLY A 103 10.31 5.06 -4.13
CA GLY A 103 10.78 5.70 -5.37
C GLY A 103 9.79 6.71 -5.97
N PHE A 104 8.50 6.61 -5.63
CA PHE A 104 7.41 7.48 -6.10
C PHE A 104 6.91 8.44 -5.03
N ALA A 105 7.68 8.66 -3.98
CA ALA A 105 7.29 9.51 -2.86
C ALA A 105 6.97 10.95 -3.31
N GLY A 106 7.67 11.47 -4.36
CA GLY A 106 7.41 12.78 -4.94
C GLY A 106 5.97 12.91 -5.45
N ASP A 107 5.56 11.99 -6.30
CA ASP A 107 4.22 11.96 -6.91
C ASP A 107 3.13 11.75 -5.84
N ALA A 108 3.39 10.85 -4.89
CA ALA A 108 2.47 10.60 -3.78
C ALA A 108 2.27 11.84 -2.91
N ILE A 109 3.33 12.62 -2.64
CA ILE A 109 3.24 13.88 -1.87
C ILE A 109 2.43 14.91 -2.63
N GLU A 110 2.67 15.07 -3.93
CA GLU A 110 1.94 16.03 -4.76
C GLU A 110 0.44 15.69 -4.79
N GLN A 111 0.10 14.45 -5.12
CA GLN A 111 -1.28 13.97 -5.22
C GLN A 111 -2.05 14.05 -3.90
N ASN A 112 -1.38 13.78 -2.78
CA ASN A 112 -2.01 13.70 -1.46
C ASN A 112 -1.72 14.93 -0.58
N SER A 113 -1.23 16.04 -1.15
CA SER A 113 -0.81 17.24 -0.42
C SER A 113 -1.87 17.79 0.54
N ARG A 114 -3.16 17.72 0.19
CA ARG A 114 -4.28 18.12 1.07
C ARG A 114 -4.39 17.22 2.30
N ALA A 115 -4.32 15.91 2.13
CA ALA A 115 -4.40 14.94 3.23
C ALA A 115 -3.20 15.08 4.18
N LEU A 116 -1.99 15.19 3.59
CA LEU A 116 -0.74 15.43 4.33
C LEU A 116 -0.81 16.70 5.18
N THR A 117 -1.30 17.80 4.60
CA THR A 117 -1.43 19.09 5.30
C THR A 117 -2.51 19.02 6.38
N ALA A 118 -3.65 18.40 6.11
CA ALA A 118 -4.76 18.27 7.05
C ALA A 118 -4.44 17.37 8.26
N ALA A 119 -3.45 16.47 8.17
CA ALA A 119 -2.98 15.65 9.28
C ALA A 119 -2.01 16.38 10.23
N ILE A 120 -1.37 17.48 9.79
CA ILE A 120 -0.37 18.22 10.58
C ILE A 120 -0.92 18.70 11.95
N PRO A 121 -2.10 19.33 12.06
CA PRO A 121 -2.56 19.86 13.36
C PRO A 121 -2.66 18.79 14.45
N ARG A 122 -3.15 17.59 14.13
CA ARG A 122 -3.27 16.50 15.12
C ARG A 122 -1.90 15.94 15.51
N ALA A 123 -0.98 15.81 14.55
CA ALA A 123 0.38 15.41 14.83
C ALA A 123 1.14 16.42 15.70
N LEU A 124 1.00 17.72 15.43
CA LEU A 124 1.56 18.78 16.28
C LEU A 124 0.95 18.79 17.67
N LEU A 125 -0.35 18.55 17.78
CA LEU A 125 -1.02 18.43 19.09
C LEU A 125 -0.44 17.26 19.88
N LEU A 126 -0.20 16.10 19.27
CA LEU A 126 0.43 14.95 19.91
C LEU A 126 1.90 15.25 20.29
N LEU A 127 2.65 15.89 19.40
CA LEU A 127 4.02 16.34 19.67
C LEU A 127 4.08 17.22 20.91
N LEU A 128 3.19 18.19 21.02
CA LEU A 128 3.09 19.08 22.18
C LEU A 128 2.62 18.30 23.44
N ALA A 129 1.61 17.46 23.31
CA ALA A 129 1.08 16.66 24.42
C ALA A 129 2.15 15.77 25.06
N ILE A 130 3.04 15.17 24.27
CA ILE A 130 4.13 14.35 24.78
C ILE A 130 5.34 15.23 25.14
N GLY A 131 5.78 16.12 24.24
CA GLY A 131 7.05 16.86 24.34
C GLY A 131 7.11 17.90 25.46
N LEU A 132 6.00 18.58 25.76
CA LEU A 132 5.96 19.57 26.84
C LEU A 132 6.40 18.97 28.18
N LYS A 133 7.14 19.76 28.97
CA LYS A 133 7.58 19.34 30.31
C LYS A 133 6.38 19.25 31.26
N PRO A 134 6.18 18.14 31.99
CA PRO A 134 5.16 18.09 33.04
C PRO A 134 5.56 19.05 34.16
N THR A 135 4.60 19.86 34.64
CA THR A 135 4.83 20.90 35.64
C THR A 135 3.91 20.73 36.83
N GLY A 136 4.38 21.18 38.01
CA GLY A 136 3.57 21.27 39.23
C GLY A 136 3.01 19.93 39.73
N ALA A 137 1.71 19.94 40.10
CA ALA A 137 1.02 18.79 40.67
C ALA A 137 0.96 17.54 39.74
N PHE A 138 1.22 17.73 38.44
CA PHE A 138 1.19 16.67 37.46
C PHE A 138 2.54 15.95 37.29
N GLN A 139 3.53 16.21 38.14
CA GLN A 139 4.77 15.45 38.13
C GLN A 139 4.56 14.13 38.88
N MET A 140 4.82 13.01 38.19
CA MET A 140 4.84 11.71 38.85
C MET A 140 6.09 11.60 39.75
N HIS A 141 5.87 11.56 41.04
CA HIS A 141 6.92 11.38 42.04
C HIS A 141 6.92 9.95 42.59
N GLY A 142 8.07 9.42 42.97
CA GLY A 142 8.20 8.14 43.64
C GLY A 142 8.78 7.01 42.82
N ARG A 143 8.60 5.78 43.31
CA ARG A 143 9.19 4.53 42.76
C ARG A 143 8.75 4.19 41.34
N LEU A 144 7.64 4.74 40.85
CA LEU A 144 7.13 4.50 39.49
C LEU A 144 7.86 5.33 38.43
N GLY A 145 8.58 6.39 38.80
CA GLY A 145 9.25 7.28 37.87
C GLY A 145 10.20 6.61 36.86
N PRO A 146 11.00 5.60 37.23
CA PRO A 146 11.86 4.85 36.31
C PRO A 146 11.10 3.90 35.35
N ILE A 147 9.91 3.43 35.76
CA ILE A 147 9.11 2.45 35.01
C ILE A 147 8.28 3.14 33.91
N VAL A 148 7.86 4.36 34.13
CA VAL A 148 7.01 5.12 33.20
C VAL A 148 7.53 5.14 31.75
N PRO A 149 8.82 5.34 31.47
CA PRO A 149 9.35 5.30 30.11
C PRO A 149 9.26 3.94 29.41
N LEU A 150 9.15 2.85 30.19
CA LEU A 150 9.03 1.50 29.65
C LEU A 150 7.61 1.19 29.15
N VAL A 151 6.61 1.90 29.68
CA VAL A 151 5.19 1.65 29.35
C VAL A 151 4.90 1.80 27.84
N PRO A 152 5.25 2.89 27.16
CA PRO A 152 5.01 3.01 25.72
C PRO A 152 5.74 1.96 24.92
N LEU A 153 6.97 1.59 25.29
CA LEU A 153 7.77 0.57 24.63
C LEU A 153 7.15 -0.83 24.82
N ALA A 154 6.70 -1.16 26.02
CA ALA A 154 6.04 -2.42 26.31
C ALA A 154 4.74 -2.56 25.51
N ILE A 155 3.98 -1.49 25.32
CA ILE A 155 2.76 -1.49 24.53
C ILE A 155 3.06 -1.64 23.05
N VAL A 156 4.09 -0.98 22.52
CA VAL A 156 4.57 -1.21 21.14
C VAL A 156 4.97 -2.68 20.95
N ALA A 157 5.75 -3.25 21.88
CA ALA A 157 6.13 -4.65 21.81
C ALA A 157 4.93 -5.61 21.88
N LEU A 158 3.95 -5.31 22.75
CA LEU A 158 2.71 -6.07 22.85
C LEU A 158 1.91 -6.04 21.53
N PHE A 159 1.75 -4.87 20.95
CA PHE A 159 1.04 -4.70 19.68
C PHE A 159 1.80 -5.33 18.51
N THR A 160 3.13 -5.27 18.52
CA THR A 160 3.96 -5.96 17.51
C THR A 160 3.80 -7.47 17.61
N GLY A 161 3.86 -8.04 18.82
CA GLY A 161 3.60 -9.47 19.02
C GLY A 161 2.17 -9.88 18.63
N PHE A 162 1.18 -9.07 18.96
CA PHE A 162 -0.20 -9.31 18.58
C PHE A 162 -0.40 -9.28 17.07
N ALA A 163 0.13 -8.25 16.38
CA ALA A 163 0.05 -8.13 14.93
C ALA A 163 0.84 -9.24 14.23
N PHE A 164 2.03 -9.63 14.75
CA PHE A 164 2.80 -10.76 14.25
C PHE A 164 1.98 -12.06 14.22
N LEU A 165 1.29 -12.38 15.32
CA LEU A 165 0.44 -13.56 15.42
C LEU A 165 -0.79 -13.53 14.50
N ARG A 166 -1.15 -12.34 14.00
CA ARG A 166 -2.30 -12.12 13.12
C ARG A 166 -1.92 -11.77 11.68
N GLY A 167 -0.67 -11.98 11.29
CA GLY A 167 -0.20 -11.65 9.93
C GLY A 167 -0.28 -10.16 9.60
N GLY A 168 -0.05 -9.29 10.58
CA GLY A 168 -0.11 -7.84 10.44
C GLY A 168 -1.45 -7.19 10.79
N ASP A 169 -2.51 -7.98 10.97
CA ASP A 169 -3.86 -7.47 11.26
C ASP A 169 -4.11 -7.16 12.74
N GLY A 170 -5.20 -6.41 12.97
CA GLY A 170 -5.79 -6.21 14.30
C GLY A 170 -5.58 -4.82 14.89
N LEU A 171 -4.88 -3.90 14.22
CA LEU A 171 -4.58 -2.55 14.72
C LEU A 171 -5.43 -1.43 14.08
N LYS A 172 -6.41 -1.76 13.25
CA LYS A 172 -7.32 -0.79 12.62
C LYS A 172 -8.04 0.07 13.67
N GLY A 173 -7.91 1.39 13.56
CA GLY A 173 -8.54 2.37 14.47
C GLY A 173 -7.83 2.59 15.81
N VAL A 174 -6.72 1.91 16.09
CA VAL A 174 -5.82 2.25 17.20
C VAL A 174 -5.06 3.54 16.84
N PRO A 175 -4.72 4.44 17.82
CA PRO A 175 -3.99 5.67 17.53
C PRO A 175 -2.78 5.44 16.62
N GLY A 176 -2.73 6.18 15.48
CA GLY A 176 -1.85 5.88 14.34
C GLY A 176 -0.35 5.75 14.65
N SER A 177 0.12 6.37 15.74
CA SER A 177 1.50 6.20 16.21
C SER A 177 1.87 4.73 16.49
N TYR A 178 0.94 3.92 17.00
CA TYR A 178 1.20 2.52 17.33
C TYR A 178 1.24 1.61 16.09
N PRO A 179 0.24 1.63 15.20
CA PRO A 179 0.36 0.89 13.94
C PRO A 179 1.61 1.26 13.15
N ALA A 180 1.97 2.54 13.05
CA ALA A 180 3.16 2.97 12.34
C ALA A 180 4.45 2.31 12.90
N LEU A 181 4.65 2.35 14.22
CA LEU A 181 5.80 1.73 14.86
C LEU A 181 5.77 0.20 14.77
N THR A 182 4.61 -0.40 14.99
CA THR A 182 4.42 -1.85 14.89
C THR A 182 4.74 -2.36 13.49
N TYR A 183 4.19 -1.72 12.46
CA TYR A 183 4.41 -2.12 11.07
C TYR A 183 5.87 -1.91 10.65
N THR A 184 6.53 -0.83 11.13
CA THR A 184 7.96 -0.64 10.93
C THR A 184 8.79 -1.78 11.53
N LEU A 185 8.45 -2.22 12.75
CA LEU A 185 9.15 -3.31 13.42
C LEU A 185 8.90 -4.66 12.74
N LEU A 186 7.66 -4.93 12.30
CA LEU A 186 7.33 -6.13 11.54
C LEU A 186 8.05 -6.17 10.20
N ALA A 187 8.04 -5.08 9.44
CA ALA A 187 8.74 -4.97 8.17
C ALA A 187 10.26 -5.17 8.35
N GLY A 188 10.83 -4.59 9.42
CA GLY A 188 12.23 -4.81 9.77
C GLY A 188 12.53 -6.27 10.12
N TYR A 189 11.66 -6.91 10.89
CA TYR A 189 11.78 -8.33 11.21
C TYR A 189 11.69 -9.21 9.95
N GLU A 190 10.70 -8.99 9.09
CA GLU A 190 10.53 -9.74 7.83
C GLU A 190 11.74 -9.58 6.91
N ARG A 191 12.29 -8.37 6.78
CA ARG A 191 13.53 -8.15 6.02
C ARG A 191 14.76 -8.89 6.59
N LEU A 192 14.84 -9.02 7.90
CA LEU A 192 15.96 -9.69 8.55
C LEU A 192 15.85 -11.22 8.57
N THR A 193 14.62 -11.75 8.49
CA THR A 193 14.35 -13.18 8.64
C THR A 193 13.74 -13.80 7.39
N GLY A 194 13.38 -12.98 6.40
CA GLY A 194 12.64 -13.39 5.20
C GLY A 194 13.51 -13.95 4.07
N ASP A 195 14.81 -14.13 4.30
CA ASP A 195 15.66 -14.83 3.34
C ASP A 195 15.28 -16.33 3.35
N LEU A 196 14.49 -16.70 2.36
CA LEU A 196 14.03 -18.08 2.14
C LEU A 196 15.07 -18.94 1.39
N GLY A 197 16.20 -18.35 1.05
CA GLY A 197 17.27 -18.99 0.27
C GLY A 197 17.25 -18.60 -1.21
N PRO A 198 18.15 -19.20 -2.02
CA PRO A 198 18.24 -18.92 -3.43
C PRO A 198 16.99 -19.42 -4.17
N GLN A 199 16.69 -18.77 -5.29
CA GLN A 199 15.58 -19.21 -6.16
C GLN A 199 15.79 -20.63 -6.65
N GLU A 200 14.72 -21.40 -6.68
CA GLU A 200 14.68 -22.76 -7.21
C GLU A 200 14.80 -22.72 -8.73
N ALA A 201 15.56 -23.65 -9.29
CA ALA A 201 15.65 -23.77 -10.73
C ALA A 201 14.35 -24.35 -11.31
N VAL A 202 14.08 -24.04 -12.57
CA VAL A 202 12.95 -24.63 -13.31
C VAL A 202 13.10 -26.15 -13.36
N ALA A 203 12.09 -26.85 -12.86
CA ALA A 203 12.10 -28.31 -12.73
C ALA A 203 11.16 -29.02 -13.72
N ILE A 204 10.83 -28.38 -14.84
CA ILE A 204 9.94 -28.94 -15.86
C ILE A 204 10.77 -29.49 -17.02
N ALA A 205 10.40 -30.68 -17.52
CA ALA A 205 11.00 -31.23 -18.72
C ALA A 205 10.69 -30.33 -19.93
N GLN A 206 11.73 -29.83 -20.60
CA GLN A 206 11.59 -29.03 -21.80
C GLN A 206 10.79 -29.75 -22.88
N ALA A 207 9.80 -29.08 -23.45
CA ALA A 207 9.22 -29.51 -24.71
C ALA A 207 10.27 -29.36 -25.84
N ALA A 208 10.32 -30.32 -26.77
CA ALA A 208 11.27 -30.31 -27.86
C ALA A 208 11.18 -29.06 -28.78
N LYS A 209 10.03 -28.39 -28.75
CA LYS A 209 9.77 -27.06 -29.37
C LYS A 209 8.70 -26.34 -28.61
N PRO A 210 8.76 -25.00 -28.51
CA PRO A 210 7.64 -24.20 -28.03
C PRO A 210 6.37 -24.50 -28.85
N LEU A 211 5.24 -24.64 -28.17
CA LEU A 211 3.93 -24.85 -28.82
C LEU A 211 3.47 -23.61 -29.58
N TYR A 212 3.88 -22.46 -29.12
CA TYR A 212 3.53 -21.15 -29.67
C TYR A 212 4.80 -20.35 -29.93
N ARG A 213 4.77 -19.51 -30.95
CA ARG A 213 5.88 -18.60 -31.26
C ARG A 213 6.01 -17.53 -30.20
N ASP A 214 4.87 -16.89 -29.90
CA ASP A 214 4.81 -15.81 -28.94
C ASP A 214 3.77 -16.09 -27.87
N ILE A 215 4.07 -15.69 -26.64
CA ILE A 215 3.18 -15.72 -25.49
C ILE A 215 3.14 -14.31 -24.90
N VAL A 216 1.95 -13.71 -24.80
CA VAL A 216 1.78 -12.36 -24.26
C VAL A 216 0.89 -12.40 -23.03
N LEU A 217 1.38 -11.86 -21.92
CA LEU A 217 0.58 -11.54 -20.75
C LEU A 217 0.32 -10.02 -20.75
N LEU A 218 -0.86 -9.62 -21.23
CA LEU A 218 -1.28 -8.21 -21.25
C LEU A 218 -2.05 -7.89 -19.98
N ILE A 219 -1.56 -6.93 -19.20
CA ILE A 219 -2.13 -6.52 -17.92
C ILE A 219 -2.85 -5.19 -18.11
N ASP A 220 -4.18 -5.19 -17.92
CA ASP A 220 -5.00 -3.99 -17.80
C ASP A 220 -5.01 -3.52 -16.34
N GLU A 221 -4.13 -2.58 -16.01
CA GLU A 221 -3.94 -2.08 -14.65
C GLU A 221 -5.19 -1.38 -14.12
N SER A 222 -5.56 -1.69 -12.86
CA SER A 222 -6.68 -1.07 -12.14
C SER A 222 -8.05 -1.23 -12.80
N VAL A 223 -8.22 -2.21 -13.68
CA VAL A 223 -9.50 -2.53 -14.33
C VAL A 223 -10.16 -3.71 -13.61
N THR A 224 -11.35 -3.46 -13.04
CA THR A 224 -12.13 -4.51 -12.38
C THR A 224 -12.93 -5.31 -13.39
N ALA A 225 -12.70 -6.63 -13.42
CA ALA A 225 -13.37 -7.53 -14.38
C ALA A 225 -14.91 -7.51 -14.31
N HIS A 226 -15.49 -7.14 -13.15
CA HIS A 226 -16.95 -6.98 -12.99
C HIS A 226 -17.55 -5.85 -13.81
N TYR A 227 -16.74 -4.85 -14.20
CA TYR A 227 -17.23 -3.72 -14.99
C TYR A 227 -17.14 -3.94 -16.50
N LEU A 228 -16.62 -5.08 -16.95
CA LEU A 228 -16.51 -5.41 -18.36
C LEU A 228 -17.77 -6.12 -18.87
N ASP A 229 -18.23 -5.77 -20.06
CA ASP A 229 -19.43 -6.35 -20.71
C ASP A 229 -19.32 -7.86 -20.92
N ILE A 230 -18.13 -8.39 -21.10
CA ILE A 230 -17.89 -9.84 -21.23
C ILE A 230 -18.23 -10.62 -19.95
N ASN A 231 -18.25 -9.96 -18.79
CA ASN A 231 -18.56 -10.57 -17.47
C ASN A 231 -19.88 -10.08 -16.87
N SER A 232 -20.43 -8.95 -17.36
CA SER A 232 -21.63 -8.33 -16.79
C SER A 232 -22.46 -7.65 -17.87
N PRO A 233 -23.77 -7.93 -17.96
CA PRO A 233 -24.65 -7.26 -18.91
C PRO A 233 -24.74 -5.73 -18.74
N ALA A 234 -24.41 -5.22 -17.56
CA ALA A 234 -24.33 -3.79 -17.25
C ALA A 234 -22.92 -3.23 -17.39
N GLY A 235 -21.97 -4.04 -17.86
CA GLY A 235 -20.57 -3.65 -17.99
C GLY A 235 -20.31 -2.68 -19.11
N VAL A 236 -19.18 -1.97 -19.03
CA VAL A 236 -18.70 -1.10 -20.12
C VAL A 236 -18.19 -1.95 -21.27
N SER A 237 -18.40 -1.45 -22.48
CA SER A 237 -17.93 -2.15 -23.69
C SER A 237 -16.41 -2.25 -23.71
N SER A 238 -15.91 -3.49 -23.68
CA SER A 238 -14.49 -3.81 -23.72
C SER A 238 -13.98 -4.16 -25.12
N GLY A 239 -14.90 -4.35 -26.09
CA GLY A 239 -14.58 -4.91 -27.40
C GLY A 239 -14.32 -6.42 -27.38
N LEU A 240 -14.30 -7.07 -26.21
CA LEU A 240 -14.00 -8.51 -26.07
C LEU A 240 -15.21 -9.40 -26.38
N THR A 241 -16.44 -8.86 -26.35
CA THR A 241 -17.67 -9.60 -26.67
C THR A 241 -17.82 -9.91 -28.16
N ALA A 242 -17.13 -9.16 -29.04
CA ALA A 242 -17.13 -9.34 -30.47
C ALA A 242 -15.68 -9.29 -31.01
N PRO A 243 -14.89 -10.34 -30.81
CA PRO A 243 -13.49 -10.36 -31.24
C PRO A 243 -13.42 -10.27 -32.78
N SER A 244 -12.34 -9.67 -33.28
CA SER A 244 -12.06 -9.57 -34.70
C SER A 244 -11.92 -10.95 -35.36
N GLU A 245 -12.13 -11.01 -36.67
CA GLU A 245 -11.96 -12.24 -37.45
C GLU A 245 -10.55 -12.83 -37.25
N GLY A 246 -10.50 -14.13 -37.06
CA GLY A 246 -9.24 -14.86 -36.81
C GLY A 246 -8.80 -14.90 -35.33
N ILE A 247 -9.52 -14.23 -34.45
CA ILE A 247 -9.24 -14.27 -33.00
C ILE A 247 -10.19 -15.26 -32.32
N THR A 248 -9.64 -16.20 -31.56
CA THR A 248 -10.41 -17.08 -30.68
C THR A 248 -10.30 -16.54 -29.26
N LEU A 249 -11.46 -16.24 -28.64
CA LEU A 249 -11.53 -15.77 -27.26
C LEU A 249 -12.03 -16.88 -26.33
N ALA A 250 -11.33 -17.10 -25.21
CA ALA A 250 -11.80 -17.91 -24.11
C ALA A 250 -11.89 -17.04 -22.85
N ASN A 251 -13.10 -16.85 -22.32
CA ASN A 251 -13.30 -16.14 -21.05
C ASN A 251 -13.21 -17.12 -19.88
N PHE A 252 -12.19 -16.98 -19.05
CA PHE A 252 -12.00 -17.78 -17.84
C PHE A 252 -12.77 -17.22 -16.63
N GLY A 253 -13.57 -16.17 -16.82
CA GLY A 253 -14.35 -15.56 -15.76
C GLY A 253 -13.57 -14.57 -14.90
N ILE A 254 -14.14 -14.29 -13.73
CA ILE A 254 -13.58 -13.29 -12.80
C ILE A 254 -12.66 -13.97 -11.81
N ALA A 255 -11.41 -13.54 -11.78
CA ALA A 255 -10.42 -13.96 -10.79
C ALA A 255 -10.22 -12.88 -9.72
N ALA A 256 -9.88 -13.30 -8.50
CA ALA A 256 -9.48 -12.40 -7.43
C ALA A 256 -7.96 -12.17 -7.47
N ALA A 257 -7.54 -10.91 -7.40
CA ALA A 257 -6.14 -10.58 -7.19
C ALA A 257 -5.68 -10.98 -5.77
N ILE A 258 -4.41 -11.28 -5.60
CA ILE A 258 -3.81 -11.61 -4.28
C ILE A 258 -3.88 -10.39 -3.35
N THR A 259 -3.75 -9.20 -3.89
CA THR A 259 -3.80 -7.91 -3.18
C THR A 259 -4.50 -6.88 -4.06
N ASN A 260 -4.94 -5.79 -3.45
CA ASN A 260 -5.51 -4.63 -4.15
C ASN A 260 -4.44 -3.61 -4.60
N CYS A 261 -3.15 -3.93 -4.46
CA CYS A 261 -2.04 -3.07 -4.85
C CYS A 261 -1.29 -3.65 -6.05
N SER A 262 -0.91 -2.78 -6.98
CA SER A 262 -0.20 -3.13 -8.22
C SER A 262 1.06 -3.94 -7.97
N THR A 263 1.90 -3.51 -7.01
CA THR A 263 3.17 -4.18 -6.71
C THR A 263 2.98 -5.65 -6.33
N GLY A 264 2.14 -5.94 -5.33
CA GLY A 264 1.92 -7.32 -4.89
C GLY A 264 1.22 -8.19 -5.94
N SER A 265 0.27 -7.62 -6.69
CA SER A 265 -0.42 -8.34 -7.78
C SER A 265 0.53 -8.65 -8.93
N ASN A 266 1.36 -7.71 -9.34
CA ASN A 266 2.34 -7.89 -10.42
C ASN A 266 3.42 -8.91 -10.03
N ILE A 267 3.94 -8.89 -8.80
CA ILE A 267 4.87 -9.92 -8.32
C ILE A 267 4.21 -11.30 -8.39
N ALA A 268 2.98 -11.44 -7.88
CA ALA A 268 2.28 -12.72 -7.89
C ALA A 268 2.01 -13.24 -9.33
N LEU A 269 1.76 -12.35 -10.29
CA LEU A 269 1.63 -12.71 -11.70
C LEU A 269 2.95 -13.23 -12.29
N ARG A 270 4.09 -12.65 -11.90
CA ARG A 270 5.40 -13.03 -12.42
C ARG A 270 5.98 -14.31 -11.81
N TYR A 271 5.65 -14.60 -10.56
CA TYR A 271 6.14 -15.79 -9.85
C TYR A 271 5.10 -16.90 -9.73
N ALA A 272 3.88 -16.65 -10.17
CA ALA A 272 2.75 -17.58 -10.05
C ALA A 272 2.45 -17.95 -8.58
N GLY A 273 1.95 -19.15 -8.36
CA GLY A 273 1.61 -19.65 -7.04
C GLY A 273 0.11 -19.70 -6.79
N THR A 274 -0.25 -20.44 -5.76
CA THR A 274 -1.64 -20.56 -5.31
C THR A 274 -1.88 -19.62 -4.11
N ARG A 275 -3.14 -19.42 -3.74
CA ARG A 275 -3.52 -18.70 -2.52
C ARG A 275 -2.74 -19.17 -1.28
N ASP A 276 -2.42 -20.46 -1.20
CA ASP A 276 -1.77 -21.05 -0.04
C ASP A 276 -0.25 -21.04 -0.13
N THR A 277 0.32 -20.91 -1.34
CA THR A 277 1.77 -21.06 -1.60
C THR A 277 2.43 -19.78 -2.09
N TYR A 278 1.66 -18.76 -2.52
CA TYR A 278 2.21 -17.57 -3.22
C TYR A 278 3.39 -16.89 -2.51
N ARG A 279 3.39 -16.83 -1.16
CA ARG A 279 4.50 -16.21 -0.41
C ARG A 279 5.81 -16.96 -0.59
N ARG A 280 5.75 -18.29 -0.57
CA ARG A 280 6.92 -19.13 -0.83
C ARG A 280 7.33 -19.01 -2.29
N ASP A 281 6.37 -19.07 -3.20
CA ASP A 281 6.62 -19.06 -4.63
C ASP A 281 7.25 -17.73 -5.07
N ILE A 282 6.82 -16.59 -4.53
CA ILE A 282 7.47 -15.30 -4.71
C ILE A 282 8.89 -15.27 -4.13
N GLY A 283 9.12 -15.92 -2.99
CA GLY A 283 10.40 -15.86 -2.29
C GLY A 283 11.47 -16.78 -2.84
N VAL A 284 11.11 -17.96 -3.37
CA VAL A 284 12.07 -18.98 -3.83
C VAL A 284 11.68 -19.70 -5.11
N GLY A 285 10.44 -19.55 -5.59
CA GLY A 285 9.99 -20.19 -6.83
C GLY A 285 10.60 -19.55 -8.08
N PRO A 286 10.75 -20.29 -9.17
CA PRO A 286 11.21 -19.73 -10.42
C PRO A 286 10.17 -18.75 -10.98
N SER A 287 10.65 -17.66 -11.58
CA SER A 287 9.81 -16.66 -12.25
C SER A 287 9.24 -17.20 -13.57
N LEU A 288 8.20 -16.55 -14.11
CA LEU A 288 7.74 -16.82 -15.47
C LEU A 288 8.84 -16.53 -16.52
N TRP A 289 9.77 -15.62 -16.21
CA TRP A 289 10.93 -15.33 -17.04
C TRP A 289 11.86 -16.54 -17.10
N ALA A 290 12.15 -17.17 -15.97
CA ALA A 290 12.97 -18.38 -15.90
C ALA A 290 12.34 -19.53 -16.71
N TYR A 291 11.02 -19.73 -16.60
CA TYR A 291 10.30 -20.70 -17.44
C TYR A 291 10.38 -20.39 -18.93
N ALA A 292 10.23 -19.10 -19.31
CA ALA A 292 10.31 -18.68 -20.70
C ALA A 292 11.72 -18.89 -21.28
N LYS A 293 12.77 -18.54 -20.53
CA LYS A 293 14.16 -18.78 -20.93
C LYS A 293 14.48 -20.26 -21.07
N ASP A 294 14.00 -21.08 -20.13
CA ASP A 294 14.17 -22.54 -20.23
C ASP A 294 13.47 -23.12 -21.48
N ALA A 295 12.34 -22.51 -21.87
CA ALA A 295 11.63 -22.85 -23.12
C ALA A 295 12.30 -22.27 -24.38
N GLY A 296 13.37 -21.47 -24.28
CA GLY A 296 14.08 -20.85 -25.39
C GLY A 296 13.39 -19.62 -25.98
N LEU A 297 12.54 -18.94 -25.20
CA LEU A 297 11.88 -17.70 -25.60
C LEU A 297 12.71 -16.48 -25.18
N GLU A 298 12.73 -15.44 -26.03
CA GLU A 298 13.20 -14.11 -25.61
C GLU A 298 12.23 -13.52 -24.58
N THR A 299 12.74 -12.98 -23.50
CA THR A 299 11.91 -12.39 -22.43
C THR A 299 11.83 -10.87 -22.58
N VAL A 300 10.62 -10.34 -22.65
CA VAL A 300 10.39 -8.91 -22.88
C VAL A 300 9.40 -8.35 -21.86
N TYR A 301 9.77 -7.26 -21.21
CA TYR A 301 8.86 -6.49 -20.37
C TYR A 301 8.57 -5.13 -20.99
N LEU A 302 7.29 -4.87 -21.28
CA LEU A 302 6.79 -3.56 -21.72
C LEU A 302 6.09 -2.90 -20.56
N ASP A 303 6.55 -1.72 -20.11
CA ASP A 303 5.96 -0.99 -18.99
C ASP A 303 5.49 0.40 -19.42
N ALA A 304 4.20 0.53 -19.69
CA ALA A 304 3.56 1.80 -19.95
C ALA A 304 3.12 2.51 -18.67
N GLN A 305 2.98 1.76 -17.56
CA GLN A 305 2.50 2.30 -16.30
C GLN A 305 3.51 3.23 -15.65
N ARG A 306 4.78 2.86 -15.67
CA ARG A 306 5.84 3.54 -14.95
C ARG A 306 6.96 4.02 -15.87
N THR A 307 7.72 4.98 -15.37
CA THR A 307 8.90 5.58 -16.00
C THR A 307 10.03 5.63 -14.99
N GLY A 308 11.22 6.02 -15.44
CA GLY A 308 12.35 6.26 -14.55
C GLY A 308 13.21 5.04 -14.26
N GLY A 309 13.17 4.02 -15.11
CA GLY A 309 14.07 2.90 -15.09
C GLY A 309 13.50 1.60 -14.53
N ALA A 310 14.32 0.58 -14.51
CA ALA A 310 14.01 -0.77 -14.07
C ALA A 310 13.77 -0.85 -12.55
N MET A 311 13.57 -2.04 -12.00
CA MET A 311 13.20 -2.32 -10.61
C MET A 311 11.80 -1.83 -10.24
N GLN A 312 10.85 -1.98 -11.15
CA GLN A 312 9.46 -1.62 -10.97
C GLN A 312 8.65 -2.78 -10.38
N ASN A 313 7.57 -2.44 -9.70
CA ASN A 313 6.62 -3.44 -9.19
C ASN A 313 7.27 -4.55 -8.34
N GLY A 314 8.26 -4.19 -7.50
CA GLY A 314 8.96 -5.12 -6.62
C GLY A 314 9.97 -6.04 -7.31
N MET A 315 10.37 -5.73 -8.55
CA MET A 315 11.50 -6.42 -9.21
C MET A 315 12.80 -6.14 -8.46
N ASP A 316 13.66 -7.13 -8.41
CA ASP A 316 15.04 -7.01 -7.93
C ASP A 316 16.05 -7.19 -9.07
N ALA A 317 17.34 -7.15 -8.73
CA ALA A 317 18.40 -7.26 -9.72
C ALA A 317 18.47 -8.66 -10.35
N ASP A 318 18.13 -9.69 -9.62
CA ASP A 318 18.16 -11.07 -10.07
C ASP A 318 17.03 -11.32 -11.07
N GLU A 319 15.81 -10.85 -10.77
CA GLU A 319 14.68 -10.91 -11.69
C GLU A 319 14.97 -10.11 -12.98
N LEU A 320 15.56 -8.91 -12.84
CA LEU A 320 15.92 -8.10 -14.01
C LEU A 320 16.93 -8.76 -14.94
N ALA A 321 17.85 -9.57 -14.41
CA ALA A 321 18.81 -10.32 -15.20
C ALA A 321 18.16 -11.43 -16.05
N GLU A 322 16.93 -11.80 -15.73
CA GLU A 322 16.13 -12.75 -16.51
C GLU A 322 15.36 -12.10 -17.68
N ILE A 323 15.30 -10.75 -17.74
CA ILE A 323 14.58 -9.99 -18.77
C ILE A 323 15.57 -9.53 -19.84
N ASP A 324 15.43 -10.04 -21.06
CA ASP A 324 16.33 -9.71 -22.17
C ASP A 324 16.08 -8.30 -22.70
N ARG A 325 14.82 -7.83 -22.69
CA ARG A 325 14.44 -6.49 -23.15
C ARG A 325 13.46 -5.84 -22.16
N PHE A 326 13.87 -4.73 -21.56
CA PHE A 326 13.04 -3.91 -20.69
C PHE A 326 12.75 -2.58 -21.38
N ILE A 327 11.48 -2.33 -21.72
CA ILE A 327 11.04 -1.18 -22.53
C ILE A 327 10.05 -0.36 -21.72
N GLN A 328 10.35 0.93 -21.55
CA GLN A 328 9.47 1.94 -20.93
C GLN A 328 9.21 3.10 -21.90
N PHE A 329 8.22 3.92 -21.61
CA PHE A 329 7.72 4.98 -22.47
C PHE A 329 7.93 6.35 -21.80
N ASP A 330 9.16 6.65 -21.38
CA ASP A 330 9.52 7.85 -20.59
C ASP A 330 9.16 9.15 -21.30
N ASP A 331 9.40 9.21 -22.61
CA ASP A 331 9.18 10.41 -23.43
C ASP A 331 7.77 10.51 -24.02
N VAL A 332 6.88 9.55 -23.70
CA VAL A 332 5.50 9.51 -24.19
C VAL A 332 4.54 10.06 -23.14
N PRO A 333 3.65 11.01 -23.51
CA PRO A 333 2.60 11.47 -22.61
C PRO A 333 1.74 10.31 -22.07
N VAL A 334 1.36 10.37 -20.79
CA VAL A 334 0.62 9.30 -20.10
C VAL A 334 -0.61 8.83 -20.89
N VAL A 335 -1.37 9.76 -21.49
CA VAL A 335 -2.58 9.47 -22.27
C VAL A 335 -2.33 8.69 -23.57
N GLU A 336 -1.08 8.63 -24.02
CA GLU A 336 -0.68 7.98 -25.28
C GLU A 336 0.10 6.68 -25.05
N ARG A 337 0.52 6.39 -23.82
CA ARG A 337 1.42 5.27 -23.51
C ARG A 337 0.80 3.90 -23.82
N ASP A 338 -0.48 3.69 -23.59
CA ASP A 338 -1.14 2.42 -23.90
C ASP A 338 -1.20 2.18 -25.42
N MET A 339 -1.32 3.24 -26.22
CA MET A 339 -1.26 3.13 -27.68
C MET A 339 0.17 2.83 -28.15
N ALA A 340 1.16 3.54 -27.61
CA ALA A 340 2.57 3.29 -27.90
C ALA A 340 3.00 1.87 -27.50
N LEU A 341 2.51 1.36 -26.36
CA LEU A 341 2.70 -0.03 -25.96
C LEU A 341 2.10 -0.99 -26.98
N GLY A 342 0.88 -0.71 -27.46
CA GLY A 342 0.21 -1.53 -28.47
C GLY A 342 0.98 -1.56 -29.79
N GLU A 343 1.52 -0.44 -30.25
CA GLU A 343 2.37 -0.33 -31.46
C GLU A 343 3.67 -1.12 -31.28
N THR A 344 4.37 -0.94 -30.17
CA THR A 344 5.59 -1.70 -29.84
C THR A 344 5.33 -3.19 -29.74
N LEU A 345 4.20 -3.60 -29.13
CA LEU A 345 3.81 -5.00 -29.07
C LEU A 345 3.55 -5.58 -30.47
N ALA A 346 2.89 -4.83 -31.35
CA ALA A 346 2.66 -5.26 -32.73
C ALA A 346 3.97 -5.44 -33.52
N GLU A 347 4.95 -4.57 -33.31
CA GLU A 347 6.30 -4.70 -33.89
C GLU A 347 6.99 -5.96 -33.38
N LEU A 348 6.97 -6.23 -32.08
CA LEU A 348 7.55 -7.42 -31.47
C LEU A 348 6.92 -8.72 -31.99
N LEU A 349 5.61 -8.73 -32.15
CA LEU A 349 4.87 -9.89 -32.67
C LEU A 349 5.08 -10.10 -34.20
N SER A 350 5.60 -9.10 -34.89
CA SER A 350 5.85 -9.14 -36.34
C SER A 350 7.28 -9.56 -36.68
N ASP A 351 8.18 -9.62 -35.72
CA ASP A 351 9.56 -10.08 -35.94
C ASP A 351 9.64 -11.61 -36.01
N ASP A 352 10.83 -12.15 -36.35
CA ASP A 352 11.05 -13.58 -36.50
C ASP A 352 11.44 -14.30 -35.19
N ARG A 353 11.38 -13.62 -34.05
CA ARG A 353 11.77 -14.20 -32.76
C ARG A 353 10.58 -14.87 -32.08
N SER A 354 10.88 -15.80 -31.21
CA SER A 354 9.90 -16.43 -30.34
C SER A 354 10.02 -15.78 -28.96
N SER A 355 8.95 -15.14 -28.48
CA SER A 355 9.01 -14.26 -27.32
C SER A 355 7.98 -14.59 -26.25
N PHE A 356 8.37 -14.40 -24.98
CA PHE A 356 7.46 -14.26 -23.84
C PHE A 356 7.45 -12.79 -23.42
N ILE A 357 6.29 -12.16 -23.54
CA ILE A 357 6.12 -10.73 -23.34
C ILE A 357 5.16 -10.48 -22.17
N ILE A 358 5.57 -9.76 -21.14
CA ILE A 358 4.65 -9.15 -20.17
C ILE A 358 4.50 -7.68 -20.54
N ALA A 359 3.27 -7.27 -20.82
CA ALA A 359 2.92 -5.90 -21.21
C ALA A 359 2.00 -5.29 -20.14
N ASN A 360 2.52 -4.33 -19.39
CA ASN A 360 1.83 -3.66 -18.30
C ASN A 360 1.32 -2.28 -18.75
N LYS A 361 0.01 -2.17 -18.96
CA LYS A 361 -0.64 -0.94 -19.41
C LYS A 361 -0.75 0.08 -18.27
N VAL A 362 -0.93 1.36 -18.62
CA VAL A 362 -1.37 2.40 -17.69
C VAL A 362 -2.78 2.06 -17.18
N GLY A 363 -3.66 1.61 -18.08
CA GLY A 363 -5.02 1.24 -17.77
C GLY A 363 -5.81 2.36 -17.06
N ALA A 364 -6.53 2.00 -16.00
CA ALA A 364 -7.30 2.93 -15.17
C ALA A 364 -6.55 3.31 -13.87
N HIS A 365 -5.21 3.30 -13.87
CA HIS A 365 -4.42 3.64 -12.70
C HIS A 365 -4.72 5.06 -12.20
N PHE A 366 -4.82 5.21 -10.88
CA PHE A 366 -5.07 6.52 -10.26
C PHE A 366 -3.90 7.51 -10.52
N PRO A 367 -4.17 8.81 -10.78
CA PRO A 367 -5.48 9.44 -10.99
C PRO A 367 -6.07 9.10 -12.38
N VAL A 368 -7.29 8.57 -12.39
CA VAL A 368 -7.90 7.99 -13.61
C VAL A 368 -8.23 9.02 -14.69
N HIS A 369 -8.35 10.29 -14.33
CA HIS A 369 -8.77 11.37 -15.24
C HIS A 369 -7.70 11.83 -16.23
N ASP A 370 -6.45 11.45 -16.03
CA ASP A 370 -5.33 11.80 -16.93
C ASP A 370 -4.84 10.58 -17.75
N LYS A 371 -5.60 9.49 -17.77
CA LYS A 371 -5.26 8.26 -18.49
C LYS A 371 -5.94 8.14 -19.86
N TYR A 372 -6.74 9.12 -20.23
CA TYR A 372 -7.41 9.18 -21.55
C TYR A 372 -7.51 10.64 -22.01
N PRO A 373 -7.59 10.90 -23.33
CA PRO A 373 -7.81 12.23 -23.87
C PRO A 373 -9.14 12.82 -23.36
N ALA A 374 -9.12 14.07 -22.90
CA ALA A 374 -10.27 14.71 -22.24
C ALA A 374 -11.51 14.80 -23.17
N ASP A 375 -11.32 14.90 -24.47
CA ASP A 375 -12.37 14.91 -25.51
C ASP A 375 -12.96 13.51 -25.77
N ARG A 376 -12.37 12.45 -25.23
CA ARG A 376 -12.82 11.06 -25.29
C ARG A 376 -13.58 10.60 -24.05
N ALA A 377 -13.81 11.49 -23.07
CA ALA A 377 -14.56 11.19 -21.85
C ALA A 377 -16.02 10.83 -22.19
N LEU A 378 -16.43 9.60 -21.92
CA LEU A 378 -17.80 9.13 -22.16
C LEU A 378 -18.74 9.41 -20.98
N TYR A 379 -18.21 9.49 -19.77
CA TYR A 379 -18.97 9.70 -18.54
C TYR A 379 -18.64 11.06 -17.92
N LEU A 380 -19.66 11.85 -17.64
CA LEU A 380 -19.52 13.20 -17.08
C LEU A 380 -20.40 13.37 -15.82
N PRO A 381 -19.94 14.12 -14.80
CA PRO A 381 -18.65 14.82 -14.75
C PRO A 381 -17.49 13.86 -14.61
N SER A 382 -16.38 14.14 -15.30
CA SER A 382 -15.14 13.39 -15.07
C SER A 382 -14.52 13.77 -13.73
N LEU A 383 -13.64 12.92 -13.18
CA LEU A 383 -12.89 13.22 -11.95
C LEU A 383 -12.04 14.50 -12.04
N ALA A 384 -11.65 14.91 -13.26
CA ALA A 384 -10.99 16.20 -13.51
C ALA A 384 -11.89 17.42 -13.23
N GLN A 385 -13.20 17.25 -13.35
CA GLN A 385 -14.21 18.33 -13.24
C GLN A 385 -14.89 18.35 -11.86
N GLY A 386 -14.72 17.31 -11.04
CA GLY A 386 -15.35 17.18 -9.74
C GLY A 386 -14.39 16.69 -8.64
N SER A 387 -14.77 16.90 -7.39
CA SER A 387 -14.10 16.22 -6.27
C SER A 387 -14.67 14.82 -6.07
N TYR A 388 -13.88 13.90 -5.52
CA TYR A 388 -14.34 12.55 -5.12
C TYR A 388 -15.64 12.56 -4.29
N THR A 389 -15.81 13.58 -3.45
CA THR A 389 -17.01 13.81 -2.64
C THR A 389 -18.27 14.07 -3.46
N ASN A 390 -18.15 14.66 -4.65
CA ASN A 390 -19.33 14.98 -5.48
C ASN A 390 -19.84 13.76 -6.29
N ILE A 391 -19.04 12.70 -6.39
CA ILE A 391 -19.41 11.48 -7.15
C ILE A 391 -20.13 10.47 -6.26
N VAL A 392 -19.82 10.45 -4.97
CA VAL A 392 -20.46 9.57 -4.00
C VAL A 392 -21.86 10.04 -3.61
N ASP A 393 -22.13 11.38 -3.70
CA ASP A 393 -23.43 11.96 -3.33
C ASP A 393 -24.50 11.91 -4.46
N THR A 394 -24.14 11.42 -5.64
CA THR A 394 -25.08 11.36 -6.80
C THR A 394 -25.48 9.93 -7.19
N GLY A 395 -25.11 8.92 -6.38
CA GLY A 395 -25.43 7.51 -6.59
C GLY A 395 -26.63 7.01 -5.80
#